data_e23cb54540b682f5be93b9a2635997c3
#
_entry.id   e23cb54540b682f5be93b9a2635997c3
#
_cell.length_a   1.000
_cell.length_b   1.000
_cell.length_c   1.000
_cell.angle_alpha   90.00
_cell.angle_beta   90.00
_cell.angle_gamma   90.00
#
_symmetry.space_group_name_H-M   'P 1'
#
loop_
_entity.id
_entity.type
_entity.pdbx_description
1 polymer ?
#
loop_
_entity_poly.entity_id
_entity_poly.type
_entity_poly.pdbx_seq_one_letter_code
_entity_poly.pdbx_strand_id
1 'polypeptide(L)'
;MNKKEISEIKKQFTPENCSLTRICGCYVDGEKNKKTELKEAFLSLSEEEMFKYFEIFRKSLSGTIGKNLMNMEFPLEQETEGGTQHFLMKLRESKLTDDALVESFYDKIIENYDYPENYYIILIHGVYDIPGKSSDGAEMFDASDEIYEHIMCCICPVKLSKAGLCYNAETNSIQDRIRDWIVEFPDVAFLFPQFNDRSTDIHGVLYYSKNANELRDIFIDELLGCTAPLSAGGQRDSFNALVEDTLGDDCRYDTVLSIHEKLNDLIESQKDEAEPVVLTKSEVKRLFEECGVEDEKLQSFDEQYEITAGEKSSLVASNITNTKRFEIKTPDVVVHVDPERADLVETRVIDGRKCLVIPMEGEVELNGIRVHTGNENPSDDEFYDNTDTETEETSDGE
;
A
#
# COMPACT_ATOMS: atom_id res chain seq x y z
N MET A 1 13.76 0.74 -7.96
CA MET A 1 14.19 1.24 -6.62
C MET A 1 13.71 0.30 -5.52
N ASN A 2 14.57 -0.04 -4.57
CA ASN A 2 14.23 -0.83 -3.40
C ASN A 2 14.02 0.07 -2.15
N LYS A 3 13.64 -0.53 -1.03
CA LYS A 3 13.32 0.20 0.22
C LYS A 3 14.50 1.02 0.78
N LYS A 4 15.75 0.55 0.59
CA LYS A 4 16.96 1.25 1.06
C LYS A 4 17.23 2.49 0.22
N GLU A 5 17.14 2.37 -1.10
CA GLU A 5 17.33 3.46 -2.07
C GLU A 5 16.27 4.55 -1.92
N ILE A 6 14.99 4.17 -1.77
CA ILE A 6 13.92 5.12 -1.46
C ILE A 6 14.19 5.87 -0.15
N SER A 7 14.65 5.14 0.87
CA SER A 7 15.00 5.77 2.17
C SER A 7 16.20 6.72 2.05
N GLU A 8 17.17 6.43 1.18
CA GLU A 8 18.33 7.28 0.93
C GLU A 8 17.91 8.61 0.29
N ILE A 9 17.09 8.56 -0.75
CA ILE A 9 16.57 9.79 -1.38
C ILE A 9 15.66 10.56 -0.44
N LYS A 10 14.81 9.87 0.34
CA LYS A 10 13.93 10.49 1.32
C LYS A 10 14.68 11.29 2.39
N LYS A 11 15.91 10.90 2.75
CA LYS A 11 16.77 11.63 3.69
C LYS A 11 17.26 12.97 3.14
N GLN A 12 17.22 13.17 1.81
CA GLN A 12 17.59 14.45 1.18
C GLN A 12 16.53 15.55 1.43
N PHE A 13 15.33 15.20 1.88
CA PHE A 13 14.26 16.15 2.15
C PHE A 13 14.27 16.58 3.62
N THR A 14 15.40 17.12 4.06
CA THR A 14 15.61 17.76 5.37
C THR A 14 16.47 19.00 5.19
N PRO A 15 16.44 19.98 6.10
CA PRO A 15 17.26 21.20 5.99
C PRO A 15 18.75 20.89 5.92
N GLU A 16 19.21 19.90 6.65
CA GLU A 16 20.63 19.55 6.78
C GLU A 16 21.19 18.88 5.52
N ASN A 17 20.35 18.14 4.79
CA ASN A 17 20.75 17.34 3.63
C ASN A 17 20.08 17.81 2.33
N CYS A 18 19.52 19.03 2.32
CA CYS A 18 18.76 19.52 1.18
C CYS A 18 19.59 19.57 -0.11
N SER A 19 19.24 18.71 -1.05
CA SER A 19 19.82 18.66 -2.40
C SER A 19 18.94 19.34 -3.48
N LEU A 20 17.84 19.99 -3.05
CA LEU A 20 16.91 20.64 -3.97
C LEU A 20 17.44 21.98 -4.46
N THR A 21 17.39 22.18 -5.75
CA THR A 21 17.88 23.41 -6.40
C THR A 21 16.74 24.36 -6.75
N ARG A 22 15.62 23.83 -7.24
CA ARG A 22 14.50 24.63 -7.74
C ARG A 22 13.14 23.99 -7.42
N ILE A 23 12.16 24.84 -7.21
CA ILE A 23 10.75 24.48 -7.09
C ILE A 23 9.93 25.29 -8.08
N CYS A 24 9.01 24.61 -8.75
CA CYS A 24 7.96 25.21 -9.57
C CYS A 24 6.61 24.67 -9.06
N GLY A 25 5.60 25.53 -9.01
CA GLY A 25 4.27 25.17 -8.55
C GLY A 25 3.19 25.79 -9.42
N CYS A 26 2.09 25.09 -9.65
CA CYS A 26 0.92 25.58 -10.36
C CYS A 26 -0.35 25.20 -9.60
N TYR A 27 -1.11 26.21 -9.17
CA TYR A 27 -2.42 26.02 -8.57
C TYR A 27 -3.50 26.00 -9.64
N VAL A 28 -4.28 24.93 -9.67
CA VAL A 28 -5.33 24.68 -10.66
C VAL A 28 -6.68 24.57 -9.94
N ASP A 29 -7.70 25.26 -10.47
CA ASP A 29 -9.05 25.17 -9.92
C ASP A 29 -9.84 23.98 -10.51
N GLY A 30 -11.02 23.68 -9.94
CA GLY A 30 -11.89 22.61 -10.40
C GLY A 30 -12.41 22.75 -11.84
N GLU A 31 -12.25 23.92 -12.47
CA GLU A 31 -12.56 24.17 -13.89
C GLU A 31 -11.33 24.01 -14.80
N LYS A 32 -10.24 23.45 -14.25
CA LYS A 32 -8.95 23.24 -14.93
C LYS A 32 -8.22 24.53 -15.35
N ASN A 33 -8.52 25.66 -14.69
CA ASN A 33 -7.81 26.92 -14.95
C ASN A 33 -6.59 27.05 -14.03
N LYS A 34 -5.44 27.44 -14.60
CA LYS A 34 -4.26 27.86 -13.84
C LYS A 34 -4.54 29.21 -13.16
N LYS A 35 -4.38 29.29 -11.84
CA LYS A 35 -4.66 30.50 -11.06
C LYS A 35 -3.40 31.22 -10.61
N THR A 36 -2.40 30.49 -10.17
CA THR A 36 -1.13 31.06 -9.73
C THR A 36 0.00 30.07 -9.97
N GLU A 37 1.18 30.62 -10.20
CA GLU A 37 2.40 29.86 -10.40
C GLU A 37 3.49 30.35 -9.45
N LEU A 38 4.31 29.40 -9.00
CA LEU A 38 5.52 29.62 -8.21
C LEU A 38 6.71 29.14 -9.05
N LYS A 39 7.77 29.95 -9.11
CA LYS A 39 9.04 29.61 -9.81
C LYS A 39 10.21 30.21 -9.04
N GLU A 40 10.78 29.44 -8.12
CA GLU A 40 11.83 29.93 -7.23
C GLU A 40 12.98 28.94 -7.06
N ALA A 41 14.14 29.44 -6.64
CA ALA A 41 15.17 28.59 -6.07
C ALA A 41 14.65 28.03 -4.75
N PHE A 42 14.79 26.70 -4.51
CA PHE A 42 14.18 26.08 -3.32
C PHE A 42 14.67 26.72 -2.01
N LEU A 43 15.96 27.02 -1.93
CA LEU A 43 16.58 27.62 -0.74
C LEU A 43 16.23 29.12 -0.54
N SER A 44 15.46 29.74 -1.46
CA SER A 44 14.95 31.12 -1.25
C SER A 44 13.64 31.16 -0.48
N LEU A 45 12.98 30.01 -0.31
CA LEU A 45 11.78 29.89 0.50
C LEU A 45 12.09 30.12 2.01
N SER A 46 11.08 30.53 2.76
CA SER A 46 11.20 30.59 4.20
C SER A 46 11.40 29.19 4.80
N GLU A 47 12.08 29.11 5.94
CA GLU A 47 12.33 27.81 6.62
C GLU A 47 11.02 27.06 6.92
N GLU A 48 9.98 27.78 7.36
CA GLU A 48 8.66 27.23 7.63
C GLU A 48 8.00 26.64 6.39
N GLU A 49 8.12 27.30 5.24
CA GLU A 49 7.60 26.81 3.95
C GLU A 49 8.38 25.57 3.49
N MET A 50 9.72 25.62 3.56
CA MET A 50 10.57 24.48 3.21
C MET A 50 10.17 23.22 4.00
N PHE A 51 9.91 23.33 5.32
CA PHE A 51 9.48 22.21 6.14
C PHE A 51 8.16 21.59 5.64
N LYS A 52 7.19 22.41 5.22
CA LYS A 52 5.92 21.93 4.67
C LYS A 52 6.11 21.19 3.36
N TYR A 53 6.94 21.72 2.47
CA TYR A 53 7.30 21.03 1.24
C TYR A 53 8.03 19.70 1.50
N PHE A 54 8.97 19.65 2.44
CA PHE A 54 9.63 18.40 2.81
C PHE A 54 8.66 17.34 3.34
N GLU A 55 7.63 17.72 4.08
CA GLU A 55 6.58 16.78 4.50
C GLU A 55 5.86 16.16 3.31
N ILE A 56 5.53 16.96 2.29
CA ILE A 56 4.90 16.51 1.04
C ILE A 56 5.81 15.54 0.30
N PHE A 57 7.09 15.91 0.07
CA PHE A 57 8.03 15.07 -0.68
C PHE A 57 8.32 13.75 0.06
N ARG A 58 8.53 13.79 1.37
CA ARG A 58 8.70 12.56 2.16
C ARG A 58 7.46 11.69 2.14
N LYS A 59 6.27 12.26 2.06
CA LYS A 59 5.03 11.51 1.92
C LYS A 59 4.94 10.79 0.58
N SER A 60 5.36 11.43 -0.51
CA SER A 60 5.41 10.84 -1.86
C SER A 60 6.40 9.67 -1.98
N LEU A 61 7.37 9.57 -1.08
CA LEU A 61 8.30 8.44 -0.97
C LEU A 61 7.96 7.51 0.20
N SER A 62 6.69 7.49 0.64
CA SER A 62 6.25 6.66 1.76
C SER A 62 5.18 5.67 1.31
N GLY A 63 5.28 4.46 1.82
CA GLY A 63 4.35 3.39 1.51
C GLY A 63 5.08 2.09 1.26
N THR A 64 4.38 1.13 0.72
CA THR A 64 4.91 -0.19 0.40
C THR A 64 5.18 -0.29 -1.10
N ILE A 65 6.35 -0.79 -1.48
CA ILE A 65 6.71 -1.06 -2.87
C ILE A 65 5.79 -2.15 -3.43
N GLY A 66 5.32 -1.97 -4.66
CA GLY A 66 4.31 -2.82 -5.28
C GLY A 66 2.88 -2.57 -4.78
N LYS A 67 2.68 -1.55 -3.90
CA LYS A 67 1.37 -1.16 -3.37
C LYS A 67 1.09 0.32 -3.57
N ASN A 68 1.80 1.19 -2.85
CA ASN A 68 1.72 2.65 -3.02
C ASN A 68 2.83 3.19 -3.91
N LEU A 69 3.98 2.53 -3.91
CA LEU A 69 5.16 2.88 -4.67
C LEU A 69 5.39 1.81 -5.74
N MET A 70 5.42 2.23 -7.00
CA MET A 70 5.54 1.33 -8.14
C MET A 70 6.74 1.71 -8.99
N ASN A 71 7.62 0.76 -9.19
CA ASN A 71 8.68 0.88 -10.17
C ASN A 71 8.07 0.58 -11.55
N MET A 72 8.18 1.52 -12.48
CA MET A 72 7.71 1.36 -13.86
C MET A 72 8.83 1.66 -14.81
N GLU A 73 8.84 0.96 -15.94
CA GLU A 73 9.80 1.13 -17.01
C GLU A 73 9.15 1.80 -18.22
N PHE A 74 9.91 2.62 -18.92
CA PHE A 74 9.46 3.21 -20.17
C PHE A 74 9.57 2.18 -21.31
N PRO A 75 8.53 2.03 -22.15
CA PRO A 75 8.68 1.35 -23.44
C PRO A 75 9.71 2.07 -24.31
N LEU A 76 10.46 1.34 -25.11
CA LEU A 76 11.53 1.89 -25.96
C LEU A 76 11.07 3.02 -26.88
N GLU A 77 9.80 3.00 -27.29
CA GLU A 77 9.22 4.05 -28.11
C GLU A 77 9.18 5.41 -27.39
N GLN A 78 9.03 5.38 -26.07
CA GLN A 78 8.97 6.58 -25.23
C GLN A 78 10.35 7.21 -24.98
N GLU A 79 11.42 6.49 -25.24
CA GLU A 79 12.80 6.96 -25.13
C GLU A 79 13.29 7.68 -26.39
N THR A 80 12.53 7.59 -27.47
CA THR A 80 12.85 8.25 -28.74
C THR A 80 12.43 9.70 -28.75
N GLU A 81 12.92 10.48 -29.75
CA GLU A 81 12.53 11.87 -29.92
C GLU A 81 11.00 12.01 -30.08
N GLY A 82 10.40 12.84 -29.23
CA GLY A 82 8.94 13.02 -29.15
C GLY A 82 8.25 12.13 -28.10
N GLY A 83 8.92 11.12 -27.57
CA GLY A 83 8.38 10.29 -26.49
C GLY A 83 8.38 10.98 -25.13
N THR A 84 7.65 10.42 -24.20
CA THR A 84 7.43 11.01 -22.86
C THR A 84 8.70 10.98 -22.00
N GLN A 85 9.45 9.87 -22.01
CA GLN A 85 10.74 9.77 -21.33
C GLN A 85 11.71 10.86 -21.83
N HIS A 86 11.80 11.04 -23.15
CA HIS A 86 12.63 12.07 -23.74
C HIS A 86 12.20 13.50 -23.32
N PHE A 87 10.89 13.75 -23.21
CA PHE A 87 10.37 15.00 -22.68
C PHE A 87 10.77 15.23 -21.21
N LEU A 88 10.63 14.21 -20.36
CA LEU A 88 11.06 14.27 -18.95
C LEU A 88 12.57 14.48 -18.81
N MET A 89 13.37 13.89 -19.69
CA MET A 89 14.82 14.14 -19.76
C MET A 89 15.12 15.62 -20.06
N LYS A 90 14.47 16.21 -21.06
CA LYS A 90 14.63 17.65 -21.36
C LYS A 90 14.20 18.52 -20.18
N LEU A 91 13.10 18.18 -19.54
CA LEU A 91 12.60 18.91 -18.37
C LEU A 91 13.62 18.88 -17.21
N ARG A 92 14.23 17.71 -16.93
CA ARG A 92 15.30 17.54 -15.94
C ARG A 92 16.55 18.34 -16.33
N GLU A 93 17.03 18.19 -17.56
CA GLU A 93 18.24 18.85 -18.07
C GLU A 93 18.11 20.38 -18.09
N SER A 94 16.89 20.90 -18.29
CA SER A 94 16.60 22.35 -18.16
C SER A 94 16.73 22.86 -16.71
N LYS A 95 16.83 21.97 -15.73
CA LYS A 95 16.82 22.31 -14.29
C LYS A 95 15.60 23.13 -13.91
N LEU A 96 14.47 22.92 -14.61
CA LEU A 96 13.24 23.68 -14.51
C LEU A 96 13.40 25.19 -14.75
N THR A 97 14.40 25.58 -15.57
CA THR A 97 14.62 26.99 -15.91
C THR A 97 14.00 27.37 -17.26
N ASP A 98 13.58 26.41 -18.06
CA ASP A 98 12.85 26.63 -19.32
C ASP A 98 11.34 26.72 -19.01
N ASP A 99 10.84 27.96 -19.00
CA ASP A 99 9.43 28.25 -18.70
C ASP A 99 8.48 27.59 -19.70
N ALA A 100 8.86 27.45 -20.98
CA ALA A 100 8.00 26.83 -21.98
C ALA A 100 7.85 25.32 -21.76
N LEU A 101 8.92 24.63 -21.34
CA LEU A 101 8.85 23.23 -20.98
C LEU A 101 8.03 23.00 -19.72
N VAL A 102 8.20 23.84 -18.69
CA VAL A 102 7.44 23.75 -17.44
C VAL A 102 5.95 24.00 -17.70
N GLU A 103 5.62 24.99 -18.50
CA GLU A 103 4.23 25.31 -18.89
C GLU A 103 3.59 24.17 -19.66
N SER A 104 4.28 23.63 -20.67
CA SER A 104 3.82 22.46 -21.43
C SER A 104 3.61 21.23 -20.54
N PHE A 105 4.44 21.07 -19.50
CA PHE A 105 4.27 20.00 -18.54
C PHE A 105 3.01 20.15 -17.68
N TYR A 106 2.73 21.36 -17.21
CA TYR A 106 1.48 21.65 -16.50
C TYR A 106 0.25 21.38 -17.36
N ASP A 107 0.27 21.79 -18.64
CA ASP A 107 -0.83 21.54 -19.56
C ASP A 107 -1.09 20.04 -19.74
N LYS A 108 -0.03 19.24 -19.93
CA LYS A 108 -0.12 17.78 -20.00
C LYS A 108 -0.73 17.17 -18.73
N ILE A 109 -0.35 17.66 -17.55
CA ILE A 109 -0.94 17.19 -16.28
C ILE A 109 -2.43 17.55 -16.23
N ILE A 110 -2.80 18.78 -16.55
CA ILE A 110 -4.18 19.27 -16.49
C ILE A 110 -5.09 18.50 -17.45
N GLU A 111 -4.58 18.12 -18.61
CA GLU A 111 -5.29 17.28 -19.57
C GLU A 111 -5.55 15.87 -19.07
N ASN A 112 -4.55 15.25 -18.42
CA ASN A 112 -4.54 13.82 -18.09
C ASN A 112 -4.83 13.51 -16.62
N TYR A 113 -4.97 14.53 -15.77
CA TYR A 113 -5.36 14.36 -14.37
C TYR A 113 -6.81 14.77 -14.17
N ASP A 114 -7.68 13.75 -14.12
CA ASP A 114 -9.11 13.99 -13.86
C ASP A 114 -9.37 14.06 -12.36
N TYR A 115 -9.54 15.31 -11.88
CA TYR A 115 -9.84 15.60 -10.49
C TYR A 115 -10.89 16.72 -10.41
N PRO A 116 -12.02 16.50 -9.70
CA PRO A 116 -13.16 17.43 -9.75
C PRO A 116 -13.01 18.68 -8.89
N GLU A 117 -11.99 18.74 -8.03
CA GLU A 117 -11.76 19.84 -7.10
C GLU A 117 -10.43 20.53 -7.44
N ASN A 118 -10.05 21.53 -6.63
CA ASN A 118 -8.79 22.25 -6.80
C ASN A 118 -7.59 21.36 -6.43
N TYR A 119 -6.46 21.58 -7.10
CA TYR A 119 -5.21 20.89 -6.81
C TYR A 119 -4.00 21.76 -7.06
N TYR A 120 -2.89 21.39 -6.44
CA TYR A 120 -1.61 22.07 -6.58
C TYR A 120 -0.58 21.10 -7.15
N ILE A 121 -0.03 21.43 -8.31
CA ILE A 121 1.06 20.72 -8.96
C ILE A 121 2.36 21.31 -8.41
N ILE A 122 3.22 20.46 -7.84
CA ILE A 122 4.53 20.83 -7.33
C ILE A 122 5.56 20.05 -8.14
N LEU A 123 6.49 20.74 -8.76
CA LEU A 123 7.60 20.17 -9.52
C LEU A 123 8.91 20.66 -8.91
N ILE A 124 9.79 19.74 -8.54
CA ILE A 124 11.11 20.04 -7.98
C ILE A 124 12.21 19.44 -8.83
N HIS A 125 13.37 20.10 -8.80
CA HIS A 125 14.63 19.60 -9.32
C HIS A 125 15.64 19.50 -8.18
N GLY A 126 16.33 18.35 -8.10
CA GLY A 126 17.35 18.07 -7.09
C GLY A 126 18.60 17.47 -7.71
N VAL A 127 19.72 17.69 -7.01
CA VAL A 127 21.04 17.17 -7.36
C VAL A 127 21.66 16.57 -6.12
N TYR A 128 21.75 15.24 -6.06
CA TYR A 128 22.29 14.50 -4.94
C TYR A 128 23.66 13.92 -5.30
N ASP A 129 24.70 14.36 -4.58
CA ASP A 129 26.04 13.79 -4.66
C ASP A 129 26.05 12.48 -3.89
N ILE A 130 26.22 11.36 -4.62
CA ILE A 130 26.17 10.02 -4.03
C ILE A 130 27.49 9.77 -3.28
N PRO A 131 27.47 9.56 -1.95
CA PRO A 131 28.70 9.28 -1.21
C PRO A 131 29.35 8.00 -1.69
N GLY A 132 30.66 8.05 -1.96
CA GLY A 132 31.46 6.86 -2.27
C GLY A 132 31.47 5.90 -1.08
N LYS A 133 31.68 4.60 -1.32
CA LYS A 133 31.86 3.59 -0.28
C LYS A 133 33.34 3.21 -0.19
N SER A 134 33.91 3.23 0.99
CA SER A 134 35.23 2.66 1.25
C SER A 134 35.19 1.13 1.24
N SER A 135 36.34 0.48 1.16
CA SER A 135 36.46 -0.98 1.12
C SER A 135 35.90 -1.71 2.36
N ASP A 136 35.71 -0.99 3.46
CA ASP A 136 35.08 -1.45 4.70
C ASP A 136 33.58 -1.12 4.79
N GLY A 137 33.00 -0.53 3.73
CA GLY A 137 31.58 -0.19 3.63
C GLY A 137 31.20 1.15 4.30
N ALA A 138 32.15 1.92 4.84
CA ALA A 138 31.89 3.25 5.37
C ALA A 138 31.65 4.27 4.24
N GLU A 139 30.69 5.17 4.43
CA GLU A 139 30.40 6.25 3.47
C GLU A 139 31.52 7.30 3.51
N MET A 140 32.06 7.64 2.32
CA MET A 140 33.06 8.67 2.13
C MET A 140 32.43 9.87 1.41
N PHE A 141 32.08 10.90 2.15
CA PHE A 141 31.45 12.10 1.60
C PHE A 141 32.38 12.96 0.73
N ASP A 142 33.70 12.80 0.87
CA ASP A 142 34.68 13.54 0.08
C ASP A 142 35.07 12.84 -1.24
N ALA A 143 34.51 11.67 -1.52
CA ALA A 143 34.77 10.88 -2.73
C ALA A 143 33.44 10.47 -3.38
N SER A 144 32.72 11.48 -3.87
CA SER A 144 31.53 11.23 -4.71
C SER A 144 31.99 10.87 -6.11
N ASP A 145 31.65 9.68 -6.60
CA ASP A 145 31.95 9.23 -7.96
C ASP A 145 30.79 9.50 -8.93
N GLU A 146 29.57 9.69 -8.42
CA GLU A 146 28.36 9.87 -9.22
C GLU A 146 27.43 10.94 -8.65
N ILE A 147 26.72 11.62 -9.55
CA ILE A 147 25.70 12.62 -9.23
C ILE A 147 24.35 12.09 -9.69
N TYR A 148 23.39 12.04 -8.78
CA TYR A 148 21.99 11.74 -9.09
C TYR A 148 21.20 13.03 -9.25
N GLU A 149 20.95 13.42 -10.50
CA GLU A 149 20.11 14.56 -10.87
C GLU A 149 18.70 14.08 -11.19
N HIS A 150 17.69 14.66 -10.55
CA HIS A 150 16.31 14.18 -10.62
C HIS A 150 15.28 15.30 -10.60
N ILE A 151 14.10 14.98 -11.11
CA ILE A 151 12.87 15.76 -10.93
C ILE A 151 11.86 14.91 -10.15
N MET A 152 11.05 15.58 -9.34
CA MET A 152 9.91 14.96 -8.66
C MET A 152 8.69 15.83 -8.86
N CYS A 153 7.58 15.22 -9.23
CA CYS A 153 6.29 15.87 -9.34
C CYS A 153 5.34 15.33 -8.29
N CYS A 154 4.63 16.23 -7.59
CA CYS A 154 3.60 15.88 -6.63
C CYS A 154 2.31 16.62 -6.99
N ILE A 155 1.19 15.91 -7.08
CA ILE A 155 -0.13 16.52 -7.29
C ILE A 155 -0.91 16.41 -5.99
N CYS A 156 -1.16 17.56 -5.39
CA CYS A 156 -1.74 17.69 -4.06
C CYS A 156 -3.16 18.25 -4.16
N PRO A 157 -4.20 17.54 -3.71
CA PRO A 157 -5.54 18.10 -3.57
C PRO A 157 -5.53 19.35 -2.71
N VAL A 158 -6.33 20.36 -3.06
CA VAL A 158 -6.49 21.58 -2.28
C VAL A 158 -7.93 21.67 -1.80
N LYS A 159 -8.13 21.60 -0.49
CA LYS A 159 -9.44 21.51 0.13
C LYS A 159 -9.73 22.69 1.02
N LEU A 160 -10.97 23.16 1.00
CA LEU A 160 -11.42 24.18 1.92
C LEU A 160 -11.49 23.65 3.33
N SER A 161 -10.84 24.31 4.30
CA SER A 161 -10.82 23.90 5.70
C SER A 161 -12.24 23.79 6.27
N LYS A 162 -12.42 22.94 7.28
CA LYS A 162 -13.75 22.70 7.89
C LYS A 162 -14.32 23.99 8.48
N ALA A 163 -15.61 24.22 8.26
CA ALA A 163 -16.36 25.26 8.96
C ALA A 163 -16.42 24.97 10.47
N GLY A 164 -16.59 25.99 11.28
CA GLY A 164 -16.69 25.85 12.74
C GLY A 164 -16.46 27.15 13.48
N LEU A 165 -16.55 27.11 14.79
CA LEU A 165 -16.17 28.20 15.66
C LEU A 165 -14.70 28.10 16.01
N CYS A 166 -14.00 29.23 16.09
CA CYS A 166 -12.64 29.33 16.56
C CYS A 166 -12.50 30.42 17.64
N TYR A 167 -11.54 30.22 18.52
CA TYR A 167 -11.12 31.24 19.46
C TYR A 167 -10.11 32.19 18.78
N ASN A 168 -10.44 33.48 18.78
CA ASN A 168 -9.53 34.52 18.31
C ASN A 168 -8.88 35.17 19.53
N ALA A 169 -7.55 35.01 19.64
CA ALA A 169 -6.78 35.52 20.77
C ALA A 169 -6.67 37.06 20.78
N GLU A 170 -6.72 37.72 19.62
CA GLU A 170 -6.64 39.18 19.51
C GLU A 170 -7.88 39.85 20.06
N THR A 171 -9.06 39.30 19.72
CA THR A 171 -10.36 39.81 20.15
C THR A 171 -10.88 39.17 21.43
N ASN A 172 -10.17 38.14 21.94
CA ASN A 172 -10.58 37.30 23.09
C ASN A 172 -12.06 36.84 22.98
N SER A 173 -12.42 36.34 21.80
CA SER A 173 -13.81 35.96 21.51
C SER A 173 -13.89 34.66 20.70
N ILE A 174 -15.03 33.99 20.81
CA ILE A 174 -15.39 32.89 19.93
C ILE A 174 -16.11 33.47 18.72
N GLN A 175 -15.61 33.15 17.53
CA GLN A 175 -16.13 33.68 16.27
C GLN A 175 -16.17 32.61 15.18
N ASP A 176 -16.83 32.90 14.06
CA ASP A 176 -16.82 32.04 12.90
C ASP A 176 -15.40 31.90 12.35
N ARG A 177 -15.02 30.65 12.02
CA ARG A 177 -13.69 30.36 11.48
C ARG A 177 -13.60 30.85 10.05
N ILE A 178 -12.60 31.66 9.77
CA ILE A 178 -12.21 31.96 8.39
C ILE A 178 -11.68 30.67 7.76
N ARG A 179 -12.26 30.29 6.64
CA ARG A 179 -11.93 29.06 5.95
C ARG A 179 -10.84 29.32 4.90
N ASP A 180 -9.71 28.63 5.08
CA ASP A 180 -8.59 28.69 4.15
C ASP A 180 -8.58 27.47 3.24
N TRP A 181 -8.04 27.62 2.03
CA TRP A 181 -7.73 26.52 1.15
C TRP A 181 -6.40 25.88 1.57
N ILE A 182 -6.45 24.61 1.94
CA ILE A 182 -5.32 23.87 2.49
C ILE A 182 -4.84 22.86 1.47
N VAL A 183 -3.52 22.88 1.19
CA VAL A 183 -2.85 21.86 0.38
C VAL A 183 -2.73 20.59 1.19
N GLU A 184 -3.35 19.51 0.69
CA GLU A 184 -3.31 18.18 1.29
C GLU A 184 -2.03 17.43 0.85
N PHE A 185 -1.78 16.26 1.48
CA PHE A 185 -0.74 15.36 0.98
C PHE A 185 -1.06 14.84 -0.43
N PRO A 186 -0.01 14.50 -1.21
CA PRO A 186 -0.19 14.10 -2.60
C PRO A 186 -1.18 12.97 -2.80
N ASP A 187 -2.01 13.08 -3.83
CA ASP A 187 -2.83 12.00 -4.37
C ASP A 187 -1.96 11.08 -5.23
N VAL A 188 -1.21 11.69 -6.14
CA VAL A 188 -0.21 11.03 -6.97
C VAL A 188 1.10 11.82 -6.97
N ALA A 189 2.20 11.11 -7.19
CA ALA A 189 3.52 11.71 -7.41
C ALA A 189 4.39 10.76 -8.24
N PHE A 190 5.48 11.30 -8.81
CA PHE A 190 6.51 10.48 -9.41
C PHE A 190 7.91 11.09 -9.22
N LEU A 191 8.92 10.22 -9.23
CA LEU A 191 10.34 10.57 -9.19
C LEU A 191 11.00 10.03 -10.45
N PHE A 192 11.68 10.88 -11.20
CA PHE A 192 12.38 10.54 -12.45
C PHE A 192 13.75 11.21 -12.52
N PRO A 193 14.79 10.52 -12.97
CA PRO A 193 14.91 9.07 -13.18
C PRO A 193 14.80 8.25 -11.89
N GLN A 194 14.74 6.92 -12.00
CA GLN A 194 14.87 6.06 -10.82
C GLN A 194 16.31 6.10 -10.27
N PHE A 195 16.42 5.79 -8.97
CA PHE A 195 17.68 5.63 -8.27
C PHE A 195 17.91 4.15 -7.97
N ASN A 196 18.44 3.41 -8.94
CA ASN A 196 18.68 1.97 -8.85
C ASN A 196 20.18 1.69 -8.70
N ASP A 197 20.54 0.74 -7.82
CA ASP A 197 21.93 0.35 -7.54
C ASP A 197 22.83 1.55 -7.21
N ARG A 198 22.25 2.57 -6.54
CA ARG A 198 22.87 3.86 -6.21
C ARG A 198 23.38 4.63 -7.46
N SER A 199 22.71 4.46 -8.57
CA SER A 199 23.00 5.09 -9.85
C SER A 199 21.73 5.66 -10.49
N THR A 200 21.91 6.50 -11.51
CA THR A 200 20.80 7.09 -12.27
C THR A 200 20.29 6.09 -13.30
N ASP A 201 19.05 5.65 -13.13
CA ASP A 201 18.36 4.80 -14.09
C ASP A 201 17.31 5.58 -14.88
N ILE A 202 17.68 6.00 -16.09
CA ILE A 202 16.82 6.80 -16.97
C ILE A 202 15.69 6.01 -17.64
N HIS A 203 15.75 4.66 -17.58
CA HIS A 203 14.74 3.79 -18.16
C HIS A 203 13.52 3.59 -17.26
N GLY A 204 13.62 4.04 -16.00
CA GLY A 204 12.59 3.84 -15.00
C GLY A 204 12.09 5.13 -14.34
N VAL A 205 10.87 5.05 -13.83
CA VAL A 205 10.21 6.06 -13.02
C VAL A 205 9.59 5.41 -11.77
N LEU A 206 9.75 6.05 -10.61
CA LEU A 206 9.05 5.64 -9.40
C LEU A 206 7.75 6.44 -9.29
N TYR A 207 6.63 5.74 -9.34
CA TYR A 207 5.30 6.31 -9.20
C TYR A 207 4.74 6.08 -7.80
N TYR A 208 4.06 7.07 -7.24
CA TYR A 208 3.35 7.01 -5.96
C TYR A 208 1.86 7.23 -6.16
N SER A 209 1.04 6.37 -5.57
CA SER A 209 -0.39 6.57 -5.40
C SER A 209 -0.79 6.51 -3.93
N LYS A 210 -1.58 7.50 -3.49
CA LYS A 210 -2.18 7.51 -2.14
C LYS A 210 -3.17 6.35 -1.98
N ASN A 211 -3.97 6.09 -3.02
CA ASN A 211 -4.90 4.96 -3.06
C ASN A 211 -4.26 3.77 -3.77
N ALA A 212 -3.80 2.79 -2.99
CA ALA A 212 -3.16 1.60 -3.53
C ALA A 212 -4.10 0.68 -4.33
N ASN A 213 -5.42 0.81 -4.16
CA ASN A 213 -6.40 -0.01 -4.85
C ASN A 213 -6.89 0.59 -6.16
N GLU A 214 -6.57 1.85 -6.41
CA GLU A 214 -7.02 2.59 -7.60
C GLU A 214 -5.87 3.45 -8.13
N LEU A 215 -5.35 3.08 -9.28
CA LEU A 215 -4.31 3.85 -9.96
C LEU A 215 -4.95 4.85 -10.91
N ARG A 216 -4.20 5.88 -11.25
CA ARG A 216 -4.59 6.85 -12.27
C ARG A 216 -4.05 6.38 -13.63
N ASP A 217 -4.70 5.39 -14.23
CA ASP A 217 -4.22 4.71 -15.44
C ASP A 217 -3.96 5.70 -16.58
N ILE A 218 -4.89 6.62 -16.85
CA ILE A 218 -4.72 7.67 -17.88
C ILE A 218 -3.47 8.53 -17.60
N PHE A 219 -3.23 8.88 -16.34
CA PHE A 219 -2.04 9.63 -15.95
C PHE A 219 -0.75 8.84 -16.19
N ILE A 220 -0.77 7.54 -15.91
CA ILE A 220 0.38 6.66 -16.13
C ILE A 220 0.63 6.47 -17.63
N ASP A 221 -0.42 6.16 -18.39
CA ASP A 221 -0.29 5.85 -19.81
C ASP A 221 0.02 7.10 -20.64
N GLU A 222 -0.70 8.20 -20.44
CA GLU A 222 -0.61 9.39 -21.30
C GLU A 222 0.46 10.39 -20.83
N LEU A 223 0.62 10.59 -19.51
CA LEU A 223 1.61 11.54 -18.99
C LEU A 223 2.98 10.92 -18.80
N LEU A 224 3.06 9.69 -18.27
CA LEU A 224 4.33 9.00 -18.06
C LEU A 224 4.71 8.10 -19.24
N GLY A 225 3.76 7.72 -20.10
CA GLY A 225 3.98 6.83 -21.22
C GLY A 225 4.39 5.41 -20.80
N CYS A 226 4.08 5.03 -19.57
CA CYS A 226 4.34 3.70 -19.02
C CYS A 226 3.04 2.87 -19.08
N THR A 227 3.18 1.54 -19.10
CA THR A 227 2.02 0.67 -18.94
C THR A 227 1.61 0.63 -17.46
N ALA A 228 0.34 0.94 -17.17
CA ALA A 228 -0.17 0.89 -15.81
C ALA A 228 -0.12 -0.55 -15.26
N PRO A 229 0.56 -0.81 -14.12
CA PRO A 229 0.54 -2.12 -13.51
C PRO A 229 -0.81 -2.39 -12.83
N LEU A 230 -1.11 -3.66 -12.52
CA LEU A 230 -2.26 -3.97 -11.68
C LEU A 230 -2.15 -3.28 -10.32
N SER A 231 -3.20 -2.58 -9.90
CA SER A 231 -3.31 -2.04 -8.55
C SER A 231 -3.26 -3.16 -7.49
N ALA A 232 -2.99 -2.84 -6.23
CA ALA A 232 -3.02 -3.85 -5.15
C ALA A 232 -4.40 -4.52 -5.04
N GLY A 233 -5.48 -3.77 -5.27
CA GLY A 233 -6.85 -4.32 -5.37
C GLY A 233 -7.00 -5.24 -6.57
N GLY A 234 -6.57 -4.78 -7.75
CA GLY A 234 -6.62 -5.57 -8.99
C GLY A 234 -5.82 -6.87 -8.89
N GLN A 235 -4.62 -6.85 -8.29
CA GLN A 235 -3.83 -8.06 -8.06
C GLN A 235 -4.56 -9.08 -7.18
N ARG A 236 -5.21 -8.62 -6.11
CA ARG A 236 -5.99 -9.48 -5.22
C ARG A 236 -7.21 -10.05 -5.95
N ASP A 237 -7.95 -9.23 -6.68
CA ASP A 237 -9.15 -9.65 -7.39
C ASP A 237 -8.80 -10.65 -8.51
N SER A 238 -7.69 -10.40 -9.25
CA SER A 238 -7.15 -11.34 -10.24
C SER A 238 -6.72 -12.65 -9.61
N PHE A 239 -6.03 -12.62 -8.47
CA PHE A 239 -5.63 -13.83 -7.77
C PHE A 239 -6.82 -14.62 -7.26
N ASN A 240 -7.82 -13.97 -6.67
CA ASN A 240 -9.04 -14.63 -6.20
C ASN A 240 -9.78 -15.31 -7.36
N ALA A 241 -9.96 -14.61 -8.48
CA ALA A 241 -10.57 -15.18 -9.67
C ALA A 241 -9.78 -16.39 -10.19
N LEU A 242 -8.44 -16.28 -10.22
CA LEU A 242 -7.56 -17.38 -10.63
C LEU A 242 -7.70 -18.61 -9.72
N VAL A 243 -7.80 -18.42 -8.41
CA VAL A 243 -8.04 -19.49 -7.44
C VAL A 243 -9.40 -20.14 -7.68
N GLU A 244 -10.46 -19.34 -7.81
CA GLU A 244 -11.83 -19.82 -8.03
C GLU A 244 -11.95 -20.59 -9.36
N ASP A 245 -11.40 -20.03 -10.45
CA ASP A 245 -11.46 -20.65 -11.79
C ASP A 245 -10.63 -21.93 -11.88
N THR A 246 -9.43 -21.97 -11.25
CA THR A 246 -8.56 -23.14 -11.29
C THR A 246 -9.11 -24.25 -10.41
N LEU A 247 -9.60 -23.97 -9.21
CA LEU A 247 -10.11 -24.99 -8.30
C LEU A 247 -11.53 -25.46 -8.65
N GLY A 248 -12.39 -24.56 -9.15
CA GLY A 248 -13.77 -24.87 -9.49
C GLY A 248 -14.52 -25.50 -8.30
N ASP A 249 -15.12 -26.68 -8.49
CA ASP A 249 -15.87 -27.39 -7.44
C ASP A 249 -15.00 -27.85 -6.26
N ASP A 250 -13.67 -27.90 -6.42
CA ASP A 250 -12.70 -28.23 -5.37
C ASP A 250 -12.13 -27.00 -4.65
N CYS A 251 -12.74 -25.83 -4.84
CA CYS A 251 -12.44 -24.64 -4.04
C CYS A 251 -12.94 -24.84 -2.60
N ARG A 252 -12.16 -25.63 -1.83
CA ARG A 252 -12.49 -26.01 -0.44
C ARG A 252 -11.72 -25.16 0.54
N TYR A 253 -12.28 -25.02 1.74
CA TYR A 253 -11.67 -24.27 2.83
C TYR A 253 -10.21 -24.64 3.05
N ASP A 254 -9.90 -25.95 3.17
CA ASP A 254 -8.56 -26.44 3.49
C ASP A 254 -7.54 -26.11 2.38
N THR A 255 -7.95 -26.17 1.11
CA THR A 255 -7.08 -25.82 -0.03
C THR A 255 -6.78 -24.33 -0.06
N VAL A 256 -7.81 -23.49 0.11
CA VAL A 256 -7.63 -22.02 0.15
C VAL A 256 -6.79 -21.62 1.36
N LEU A 257 -7.02 -22.23 2.52
CA LEU A 257 -6.21 -22.00 3.73
C LEU A 257 -4.74 -22.34 3.47
N SER A 258 -4.45 -23.53 2.91
CA SER A 258 -3.07 -23.94 2.58
C SER A 258 -2.37 -22.99 1.62
N ILE A 259 -3.09 -22.43 0.62
CA ILE A 259 -2.54 -21.43 -0.29
C ILE A 259 -2.13 -20.16 0.48
N HIS A 260 -3.00 -19.65 1.36
CA HIS A 260 -2.70 -18.45 2.14
C HIS A 260 -1.62 -18.68 3.20
N GLU A 261 -1.55 -19.85 3.84
CA GLU A 261 -0.47 -20.20 4.76
C GLU A 261 0.88 -20.18 4.06
N LYS A 262 1.00 -20.84 2.91
CA LYS A 262 2.24 -20.83 2.13
C LYS A 262 2.65 -19.43 1.65
N LEU A 263 1.69 -18.60 1.26
CA LEU A 263 1.97 -17.19 0.92
C LEU A 263 2.50 -16.41 2.12
N ASN A 264 1.93 -16.63 3.31
CA ASN A 264 2.39 -15.99 4.54
C ASN A 264 3.79 -16.47 4.93
N ASP A 265 4.08 -17.75 4.80
CA ASP A 265 5.42 -18.34 5.05
C ASP A 265 6.47 -17.74 4.10
N LEU A 266 6.13 -17.56 2.81
CA LEU A 266 7.01 -16.90 1.83
C LEU A 266 7.29 -15.46 2.21
N ILE A 267 6.28 -14.70 2.63
CA ILE A 267 6.44 -13.31 3.05
C ILE A 267 7.31 -13.22 4.31
N GLU A 268 7.07 -14.09 5.31
CA GLU A 268 7.82 -14.07 6.56
C GLU A 268 9.28 -14.48 6.34
N SER A 269 9.54 -15.47 5.46
CA SER A 269 10.91 -15.91 5.12
C SER A 269 11.75 -14.82 4.45
N GLN A 270 11.12 -13.85 3.78
CA GLN A 270 11.79 -12.74 3.09
C GLN A 270 11.53 -11.37 3.74
N LYS A 271 11.09 -11.34 4.98
CA LYS A 271 10.72 -10.13 5.72
C LYS A 271 11.84 -9.09 5.81
N ASP A 272 13.10 -9.54 5.91
CA ASP A 272 14.28 -8.69 6.05
C ASP A 272 14.85 -8.23 4.70
N GLU A 273 14.33 -8.75 3.59
CA GLU A 273 14.77 -8.35 2.25
C GLU A 273 14.28 -6.92 1.92
N ALA A 274 15.07 -6.24 1.08
CA ALA A 274 14.77 -4.87 0.67
C ALA A 274 13.64 -4.80 -0.37
N GLU A 275 13.41 -5.89 -1.08
CA GLU A 275 12.40 -6.03 -2.13
C GLU A 275 11.19 -6.82 -1.64
N PRO A 276 9.97 -6.54 -2.13
CA PRO A 276 8.80 -7.34 -1.83
C PRO A 276 8.89 -8.72 -2.50
N VAL A 277 8.22 -9.70 -1.92
CA VAL A 277 8.03 -11.01 -2.56
C VAL A 277 7.11 -10.84 -3.77
N VAL A 278 7.64 -11.08 -4.94
CA VAL A 278 6.93 -11.00 -6.23
C VAL A 278 6.82 -12.40 -6.82
N LEU A 279 5.62 -12.79 -7.19
CA LEU A 279 5.32 -14.10 -7.76
C LEU A 279 5.05 -13.97 -9.25
N THR A 280 5.85 -14.64 -10.04
CA THR A 280 5.63 -14.84 -11.49
C THR A 280 4.53 -15.87 -11.74
N LYS A 281 4.01 -15.93 -12.96
CA LYS A 281 3.04 -16.95 -13.39
C LYS A 281 3.47 -18.37 -13.01
N SER A 282 4.74 -18.70 -13.23
CA SER A 282 5.28 -20.03 -12.90
C SER A 282 5.38 -20.31 -11.40
N GLU A 283 5.63 -19.27 -10.60
CA GLU A 283 5.69 -19.41 -9.14
C GLU A 283 4.30 -19.54 -8.53
N VAL A 284 3.29 -18.85 -9.06
CA VAL A 284 1.88 -19.02 -8.66
C VAL A 284 1.40 -20.42 -9.02
N LYS A 285 1.75 -20.93 -10.23
CA LYS A 285 1.41 -22.30 -10.63
C LYS A 285 2.03 -23.33 -9.67
N ARG A 286 3.33 -23.18 -9.36
CA ARG A 286 4.02 -24.05 -8.42
C ARG A 286 3.41 -24.00 -7.02
N LEU A 287 2.98 -22.83 -6.55
CA LEU A 287 2.27 -22.67 -5.29
C LEU A 287 1.00 -23.55 -5.26
N PHE A 288 0.23 -23.58 -6.34
CA PHE A 288 -0.98 -24.40 -6.45
C PHE A 288 -0.65 -25.90 -6.47
N GLU A 289 0.39 -26.31 -7.23
CA GLU A 289 0.90 -27.69 -7.23
C GLU A 289 1.27 -28.15 -5.82
N GLU A 290 2.02 -27.33 -5.10
CA GLU A 290 2.43 -27.62 -3.72
C GLU A 290 1.28 -27.63 -2.71
N CYS A 291 0.14 -27.00 -3.02
CA CYS A 291 -1.09 -27.06 -2.21
C CYS A 291 -2.00 -28.22 -2.61
N GLY A 292 -1.53 -29.11 -3.47
CA GLY A 292 -2.24 -30.34 -3.84
C GLY A 292 -3.31 -30.17 -4.90
N VAL A 293 -3.23 -29.11 -5.72
CA VAL A 293 -4.10 -28.94 -6.89
C VAL A 293 -3.69 -29.95 -7.97
N GLU A 294 -4.65 -30.67 -8.51
CA GLU A 294 -4.42 -31.73 -9.49
C GLU A 294 -3.90 -31.18 -10.83
N ASP A 295 -2.96 -31.89 -11.46
CA ASP A 295 -2.34 -31.52 -12.73
C ASP A 295 -3.36 -31.25 -13.86
N GLU A 296 -4.50 -31.95 -13.84
CA GLU A 296 -5.56 -31.77 -14.83
C GLU A 296 -6.14 -30.36 -14.80
N LYS A 297 -6.27 -29.77 -13.61
CA LYS A 297 -6.78 -28.39 -13.40
C LYS A 297 -5.75 -27.34 -13.79
N LEU A 298 -4.48 -27.67 -13.65
CA LEU A 298 -3.38 -26.78 -14.00
C LEU A 298 -3.08 -26.74 -15.51
N GLN A 299 -3.76 -27.53 -16.34
CA GLN A 299 -3.58 -27.50 -17.80
C GLN A 299 -4.06 -26.18 -18.42
N SER A 300 -5.13 -25.58 -17.90
CA SER A 300 -5.68 -24.31 -18.34
C SER A 300 -5.15 -23.10 -17.55
N PHE A 301 -4.30 -23.33 -16.55
CA PHE A 301 -3.81 -22.29 -15.65
C PHE A 301 -3.11 -21.15 -16.37
N ASP A 302 -2.26 -21.45 -17.34
CA ASP A 302 -1.49 -20.43 -18.06
C ASP A 302 -2.41 -19.49 -18.85
N GLU A 303 -3.48 -20.02 -19.48
CA GLU A 303 -4.48 -19.23 -20.18
C GLU A 303 -5.33 -18.41 -19.21
N GLN A 304 -5.76 -18.99 -18.09
CA GLN A 304 -6.52 -18.31 -17.05
C GLN A 304 -5.71 -17.16 -16.44
N TYR A 305 -4.41 -17.37 -16.17
CA TYR A 305 -3.53 -16.33 -15.65
C TYR A 305 -3.42 -15.15 -16.62
N GLU A 306 -3.25 -15.43 -17.92
CA GLU A 306 -3.16 -14.39 -18.94
C GLU A 306 -4.45 -13.58 -19.07
N ILE A 307 -5.61 -14.21 -18.93
CA ILE A 307 -6.92 -13.54 -18.97
C ILE A 307 -7.14 -12.68 -17.73
N THR A 308 -6.79 -13.17 -16.53
CA THR A 308 -7.10 -12.49 -15.26
C THR A 308 -6.06 -11.47 -14.85
N ALA A 309 -4.78 -11.77 -15.02
CA ALA A 309 -3.68 -10.93 -14.56
C ALA A 309 -2.89 -10.25 -15.70
N GLY A 310 -2.92 -10.83 -16.91
CA GLY A 310 -2.14 -10.40 -18.07
C GLY A 310 -0.84 -11.18 -18.24
N GLU A 311 -0.39 -11.31 -19.49
CA GLU A 311 0.72 -12.17 -19.91
C GLU A 311 2.04 -11.91 -19.17
N LYS A 312 2.36 -10.65 -18.94
CA LYS A 312 3.63 -10.21 -18.31
C LYS A 312 3.49 -9.76 -16.87
N SER A 313 2.32 -9.90 -16.29
CA SER A 313 2.07 -9.47 -14.92
C SER A 313 2.71 -10.41 -13.91
N SER A 314 3.14 -9.84 -12.80
CA SER A 314 3.53 -10.55 -11.60
C SER A 314 2.72 -10.05 -10.41
N LEU A 315 2.52 -10.89 -9.43
CA LEU A 315 1.70 -10.58 -8.27
C LEU A 315 2.58 -10.40 -7.04
N VAL A 316 2.37 -9.31 -6.33
CA VAL A 316 3.08 -9.06 -5.06
C VAL A 316 2.36 -9.83 -3.95
N ALA A 317 3.04 -10.77 -3.30
CA ALA A 317 2.45 -11.67 -2.31
C ALA A 317 1.66 -10.92 -1.21
N SER A 318 2.18 -9.81 -0.70
CA SER A 318 1.50 -8.99 0.32
C SER A 318 0.25 -8.24 -0.19
N ASN A 319 -0.04 -8.24 -1.49
CA ASN A 319 -1.26 -7.69 -2.06
C ASN A 319 -2.37 -8.74 -2.17
N ILE A 320 -2.00 -10.02 -2.35
CA ILE A 320 -2.90 -11.14 -2.57
C ILE A 320 -3.22 -11.94 -1.30
N THR A 321 -2.46 -11.74 -0.22
CA THR A 321 -2.77 -12.29 1.10
C THR A 321 -2.63 -11.24 2.19
N ASN A 322 -3.27 -11.47 3.34
CA ASN A 322 -3.19 -10.59 4.50
C ASN A 322 -2.50 -11.32 5.66
N THR A 323 -1.24 -10.96 5.94
CA THR A 323 -0.44 -11.54 7.01
C THR A 323 -0.91 -11.20 8.43
N LYS A 324 -1.87 -10.27 8.57
CA LYS A 324 -2.35 -9.80 9.89
C LYS A 324 -3.73 -10.31 10.24
N ARG A 325 -4.49 -10.79 9.27
CA ARG A 325 -5.89 -11.16 9.48
C ARG A 325 -6.35 -12.14 8.40
N PHE A 326 -6.85 -13.28 8.83
CA PHE A 326 -7.59 -14.21 7.98
C PHE A 326 -9.09 -13.95 8.15
N GLU A 327 -9.78 -13.64 7.07
CA GLU A 327 -11.21 -13.30 7.10
C GLU A 327 -12.04 -14.43 6.48
N ILE A 328 -13.03 -14.90 7.25
CA ILE A 328 -14.04 -15.85 6.78
C ILE A 328 -15.38 -15.12 6.77
N LYS A 329 -16.00 -15.04 5.61
CA LYS A 329 -17.24 -14.29 5.42
C LYS A 329 -18.37 -15.17 4.92
N THR A 330 -19.49 -15.12 5.62
CA THR A 330 -20.79 -15.63 5.17
C THR A 330 -21.76 -14.47 4.98
N PRO A 331 -22.96 -14.64 4.40
CA PRO A 331 -23.90 -13.53 4.24
C PRO A 331 -24.19 -12.75 5.52
N ASP A 332 -24.22 -13.44 6.66
CA ASP A 332 -24.67 -12.85 7.93
C ASP A 332 -23.57 -12.78 9.01
N VAL A 333 -22.41 -13.41 8.77
CA VAL A 333 -21.35 -13.53 9.78
C VAL A 333 -20.00 -13.28 9.15
N VAL A 334 -19.18 -12.46 9.83
CA VAL A 334 -17.78 -12.26 9.50
C VAL A 334 -16.93 -12.68 10.70
N VAL A 335 -16.01 -13.60 10.47
CA VAL A 335 -15.05 -14.08 11.45
C VAL A 335 -13.65 -13.61 11.05
N HIS A 336 -12.94 -13.02 11.99
CA HIS A 336 -11.54 -12.66 11.82
C HIS A 336 -10.69 -13.53 12.71
N VAL A 337 -9.73 -14.20 12.12
CA VAL A 337 -8.80 -15.10 12.80
C VAL A 337 -7.39 -14.58 12.61
N ASP A 338 -6.54 -14.79 13.61
CA ASP A 338 -5.10 -14.60 13.45
C ASP A 338 -4.60 -15.63 12.41
N PRO A 339 -3.87 -15.22 11.37
CA PRO A 339 -3.37 -16.15 10.36
C PRO A 339 -2.53 -17.30 10.93
N GLU A 340 -1.78 -17.06 12.02
CA GLU A 340 -0.99 -18.09 12.71
C GLU A 340 -1.87 -19.12 13.45
N ARG A 341 -3.15 -18.79 13.65
CA ARG A 341 -4.14 -19.62 14.35
C ARG A 341 -5.36 -19.94 13.49
N ALA A 342 -5.24 -19.88 12.19
CA ALA A 342 -6.32 -20.21 11.26
C ALA A 342 -6.72 -21.69 11.34
N ASP A 343 -5.82 -22.54 11.86
CA ASP A 343 -6.02 -23.95 12.23
C ASP A 343 -7.14 -24.17 13.26
N LEU A 344 -7.47 -23.16 14.07
CA LEU A 344 -8.57 -23.23 15.04
C LEU A 344 -9.96 -23.27 14.38
N VAL A 345 -10.09 -22.92 13.12
CA VAL A 345 -11.36 -22.97 12.41
C VAL A 345 -11.42 -24.22 11.56
N GLU A 346 -12.31 -25.13 11.92
CA GLU A 346 -12.49 -26.40 11.22
C GLU A 346 -13.82 -26.45 10.48
N THR A 347 -13.84 -27.17 9.36
CA THR A 347 -15.10 -27.51 8.68
C THR A 347 -15.62 -28.85 9.17
N ARG A 348 -16.84 -28.91 9.72
CA ARG A 348 -17.49 -30.13 10.17
C ARG A 348 -18.92 -30.25 9.64
N VAL A 349 -19.41 -31.47 9.47
CA VAL A 349 -20.81 -31.73 9.18
C VAL A 349 -21.51 -32.04 10.49
N ILE A 350 -22.40 -31.14 10.93
CA ILE A 350 -23.21 -31.27 12.15
C ILE A 350 -24.66 -31.34 11.71
N ASP A 351 -25.37 -32.39 12.08
CA ASP A 351 -26.78 -32.64 11.71
C ASP A 351 -27.06 -32.49 10.21
N GLY A 352 -26.11 -32.97 9.36
CA GLY A 352 -26.22 -32.91 7.90
C GLY A 352 -25.93 -31.53 7.27
N ARG A 353 -25.49 -30.55 8.06
CA ARG A 353 -25.12 -29.20 7.60
C ARG A 353 -23.62 -29.00 7.69
N LYS A 354 -23.04 -28.39 6.66
CA LYS A 354 -21.63 -27.94 6.72
C LYS A 354 -21.56 -26.75 7.68
N CYS A 355 -20.73 -26.84 8.69
CA CYS A 355 -20.53 -25.83 9.73
C CYS A 355 -19.03 -25.48 9.80
N LEU A 356 -18.75 -24.21 10.10
CA LEU A 356 -17.47 -23.76 10.61
C LEU A 356 -17.49 -23.86 12.12
N VAL A 357 -16.54 -24.56 12.70
CA VAL A 357 -16.46 -24.83 14.14
C VAL A 357 -15.21 -24.16 14.68
N ILE A 358 -15.39 -23.37 15.72
CA ILE A 358 -14.31 -22.68 16.43
C ILE A 358 -14.32 -23.22 17.88
N PRO A 359 -13.24 -23.86 18.35
CA PRO A 359 -13.16 -24.29 19.74
C PRO A 359 -13.16 -23.07 20.66
N MET A 360 -13.95 -23.12 21.70
CA MET A 360 -14.00 -22.11 22.76
C MET A 360 -13.03 -22.49 23.87
N GLU A 361 -11.74 -22.18 23.66
CA GLU A 361 -10.71 -22.40 24.66
C GLU A 361 -10.37 -21.08 25.35
N GLY A 362 -10.31 -21.10 26.68
CA GLY A 362 -9.96 -19.91 27.47
C GLY A 362 -11.13 -18.94 27.74
N GLU A 363 -10.82 -17.66 27.91
CA GLU A 363 -11.82 -16.64 28.21
C GLU A 363 -12.55 -16.20 26.94
N VAL A 364 -13.86 -16.35 26.89
CA VAL A 364 -14.72 -15.91 25.79
C VAL A 364 -15.50 -14.67 26.23
N GLU A 365 -15.49 -13.64 25.41
CA GLU A 365 -16.24 -12.40 25.64
C GLU A 365 -17.33 -12.20 24.59
N LEU A 366 -18.55 -11.89 25.02
CA LEU A 366 -19.66 -11.45 24.18
C LEU A 366 -20.01 -10.01 24.52
N ASN A 367 -19.77 -9.09 23.60
CA ASN A 367 -20.02 -7.66 23.82
C ASN A 367 -19.33 -7.10 25.09
N GLY A 368 -18.12 -7.56 25.41
CA GLY A 368 -17.37 -7.18 26.60
C GLY A 368 -17.78 -7.91 27.88
N ILE A 369 -18.69 -8.88 27.80
CA ILE A 369 -19.10 -9.71 28.93
C ILE A 369 -18.41 -11.06 28.83
N ARG A 370 -17.66 -11.44 29.87
CA ARG A 370 -17.02 -12.77 29.94
C ARG A 370 -18.06 -13.85 30.07
N VAL A 371 -17.96 -14.86 29.22
CA VAL A 371 -18.82 -16.04 29.21
C VAL A 371 -18.03 -17.22 29.75
N HIS A 372 -18.58 -17.93 30.74
CA HIS A 372 -17.99 -19.15 31.20
C HIS A 372 -18.33 -20.30 30.24
N THR A 373 -17.32 -20.82 29.58
CA THR A 373 -17.43 -22.06 28.83
C THR A 373 -17.31 -23.20 29.85
N GLY A 374 -18.45 -23.66 30.37
CA GLY A 374 -18.48 -24.77 31.31
C GLY A 374 -17.95 -26.04 30.65
N ASN A 375 -16.82 -26.54 31.10
CA ASN A 375 -16.49 -27.95 30.95
C ASN A 375 -17.44 -28.74 31.87
N GLU A 376 -18.63 -29.06 31.38
CA GLU A 376 -19.36 -30.17 31.95
C GLU A 376 -18.64 -31.43 31.51
N ASN A 377 -17.67 -31.87 32.30
CA ASN A 377 -17.23 -33.28 32.27
C ASN A 377 -18.44 -34.11 32.69
N PRO A 378 -18.98 -35.01 31.86
CA PRO A 378 -20.02 -35.96 32.29
C PRO A 378 -19.41 -37.13 33.05
N SER A 379 -18.75 -36.87 34.16
CA SER A 379 -18.25 -37.92 35.04
C SER A 379 -18.07 -37.38 36.46
N ASP A 380 -19.16 -37.04 37.10
CA ASP A 380 -19.30 -37.06 38.56
C ASP A 380 -20.78 -37.05 38.90
N ASP A 381 -21.54 -38.04 38.41
CA ASP A 381 -22.73 -38.50 39.05
C ASP A 381 -22.31 -39.28 40.33
N GLU A 382 -21.97 -38.53 41.38
CA GLU A 382 -21.99 -39.10 42.72
C GLU A 382 -23.43 -39.37 43.11
N PHE A 383 -23.75 -40.66 43.08
CA PHE A 383 -24.89 -41.29 43.72
C PHE A 383 -25.03 -40.79 45.15
N TYR A 384 -26.02 -39.93 45.40
CA TYR A 384 -26.56 -39.78 46.74
C TYR A 384 -27.50 -40.94 46.97
N ASP A 385 -26.99 -41.95 47.71
CA ASP A 385 -27.72 -43.06 48.26
C ASP A 385 -28.64 -42.52 49.39
N ASN A 386 -29.92 -42.46 49.10
CA ASN A 386 -30.97 -42.24 50.07
C ASN A 386 -31.24 -43.56 50.79
N THR A 387 -30.56 -43.79 51.88
CA THR A 387 -31.00 -44.78 52.87
C THR A 387 -31.81 -44.08 53.96
N ASP A 388 -33.13 -44.29 53.88
CA ASP A 388 -34.10 -44.12 54.95
C ASP A 388 -33.63 -44.83 56.21
N THR A 389 -33.67 -44.16 57.33
CA THR A 389 -33.82 -44.82 58.65
C THR A 389 -34.75 -43.95 59.49
N GLU A 390 -36.00 -44.42 59.50
CA GLU A 390 -36.95 -44.20 60.61
C GLU A 390 -36.35 -44.75 61.89
N THR A 391 -36.50 -44.07 62.97
CA THR A 391 -36.85 -44.58 64.34
C THR A 391 -37.13 -43.40 65.27
N GLU A 392 -38.40 -43.26 65.61
CA GLU A 392 -39.05 -43.48 66.91
C GLU A 392 -38.66 -42.57 68.07
N GLU A 393 -39.63 -41.82 68.43
CA GLU A 393 -40.15 -41.42 69.73
C GLU A 393 -39.36 -41.77 71.03
N THR A 394 -39.27 -40.77 71.89
CA THR A 394 -39.79 -40.78 73.28
C THR A 394 -39.49 -39.42 73.93
N SER A 395 -40.46 -38.72 74.28
CA SER A 395 -41.13 -38.34 75.53
C SER A 395 -40.22 -38.11 76.76
N ASP A 396 -40.70 -37.07 77.49
CA ASP A 396 -40.51 -36.67 78.90
C ASP A 396 -39.38 -35.69 79.16
N GLY A 397 -39.70 -34.50 79.65
CA GLY A 397 -40.20 -34.18 80.91
C GLY A 397 -39.28 -33.24 81.62
N GLU A 398 -39.82 -32.16 82.05
CA GLU A 398 -39.51 -31.07 82.97
C GLU A 398 -39.06 -29.74 82.38
#